data_677bba07e3e5873beabc0b78e1605bb0
#
_entry.id   677bba07e3e5873beabc0b78e1605bb0
#
_cell.length_a   1.000
_cell.length_b   1.000
_cell.length_c   1.000
_cell.angle_alpha   90.00
_cell.angle_beta   90.00
_cell.angle_gamma   90.00
#
_symmetry.space_group_name_H-M   'P 1'
#
loop_
_entity.id
_entity.type
_entity.pdbx_description
1 polymer ?
#
loop_
_entity_poly.entity_id
_entity_poly.type
_entity_poly.pdbx_seq_one_letter_code
_entity_poly.pdbx_strand_id
1 'polypeptide(L)'
;IKAKKTGYLDGSRSLVPTNGMNYARITLLSGTIVGTVNSGTSGSVSLGNGSKVTFDGNFKTETGQPYTGVVSVIMKHLDPSDPSTVDKMPGMLLAANSSGEERVLETFGMMNIELRGAASQKLQLSTTAQIEMPISTSQLASAPATIPLWHFDETLGYWKEEGAATKQGTKYVGTVSHFSWWNCDAQFPTIRLCVTVVNSNGVPLANVKVGIRRASNSYTVNGFTNSQGQVCGLVPANETLTMVVFDSCGNAVSTTSIGPFSADTTLPNLVISNTSIQSTLVQGNLLKCDGTNVTNGYVLMRYGNQNLMSTVTNGAFSFTMLVCSATDTAFRLEGFDYDNLQTTNPINFTFTTPITN
;
A
#
# COMPACT_ATOMS: atom_id res chain seq x y z
N ILE A 1 -1.44 -10.26 0.55
CA ILE A 1 -2.87 -10.38 0.88
C ILE A 1 -3.67 -10.24 -0.42
N LYS A 2 -4.64 -11.13 -0.66
CA LYS A 2 -5.55 -11.06 -1.83
C LYS A 2 -7.00 -11.04 -1.34
N ALA A 3 -7.84 -10.27 -2.04
CA ALA A 3 -9.27 -10.18 -1.79
C ALA A 3 -10.03 -10.47 -3.10
N LYS A 4 -11.05 -11.33 -3.02
CA LYS A 4 -11.87 -11.75 -4.16
C LYS A 4 -13.35 -11.64 -3.83
N LYS A 5 -14.14 -11.19 -4.81
CA LYS A 5 -15.60 -11.15 -4.72
C LYS A 5 -16.20 -11.28 -6.13
N THR A 6 -17.22 -12.11 -6.28
CA THR A 6 -17.93 -12.26 -7.55
C THR A 6 -18.44 -10.92 -8.07
N GLY A 7 -18.22 -10.62 -9.36
CA GLY A 7 -18.58 -9.36 -9.99
C GLY A 7 -17.56 -8.23 -9.78
N TYR A 8 -16.43 -8.51 -9.15
CA TYR A 8 -15.34 -7.56 -8.95
C TYR A 8 -14.04 -8.11 -9.53
N LEU A 9 -13.12 -7.21 -9.86
CA LEU A 9 -11.72 -7.54 -10.15
C LEU A 9 -11.03 -7.98 -8.85
N ASP A 10 -10.11 -8.94 -8.97
CA ASP A 10 -9.30 -9.38 -7.84
C ASP A 10 -8.44 -8.21 -7.34
N GLY A 11 -8.44 -7.99 -6.04
CA GLY A 11 -7.62 -6.98 -5.37
C GLY A 11 -6.49 -7.62 -4.59
N SER A 12 -5.36 -6.93 -4.47
CA SER A 12 -4.23 -7.40 -3.69
C SER A 12 -3.50 -6.27 -2.99
N ARG A 13 -2.78 -6.60 -1.93
CA ARG A 13 -1.89 -5.69 -1.22
C ARG A 13 -0.63 -6.44 -0.81
N SER A 14 0.52 -5.87 -1.13
CA SER A 14 1.80 -6.27 -0.57
C SER A 14 2.12 -5.37 0.63
N LEU A 15 2.71 -5.94 1.64
CA LEU A 15 3.19 -5.21 2.81
C LEU A 15 4.42 -5.91 3.38
N VAL A 16 5.28 -5.13 4.01
CA VAL A 16 6.37 -5.65 4.82
C VAL A 16 5.87 -5.74 6.26
N PRO A 17 5.73 -6.95 6.83
CA PRO A 17 5.20 -7.10 8.18
C PRO A 17 6.12 -6.43 9.21
N THR A 18 5.54 -5.78 10.19
CA THR A 18 6.21 -5.26 11.39
C THR A 18 5.76 -6.04 12.62
N ASN A 19 6.47 -5.88 13.75
CA ASN A 19 6.16 -6.59 15.00
C ASN A 19 4.84 -6.14 15.67
N GLY A 20 4.21 -5.07 15.16
CA GLY A 20 2.92 -4.60 15.63
C GLY A 20 1.76 -5.10 14.76
N MET A 21 0.60 -4.48 14.92
CA MET A 21 -0.54 -4.72 14.05
C MET A 21 -0.25 -4.22 12.64
N ASN A 22 -0.38 -5.11 11.66
CA ASN A 22 -0.25 -4.78 10.24
C ASN A 22 -1.64 -4.58 9.66
N TYR A 23 -1.88 -3.42 9.06
CA TYR A 23 -3.14 -3.04 8.47
C TYR A 23 -3.02 -2.93 6.95
N ALA A 24 -3.95 -3.55 6.23
CA ALA A 24 -4.07 -3.42 4.79
C ALA A 24 -5.51 -3.13 4.41
N ARG A 25 -5.70 -2.09 3.61
CA ARG A 25 -7.00 -1.78 3.00
C ARG A 25 -6.97 -2.16 1.53
N ILE A 26 -7.98 -2.88 1.07
CA ILE A 26 -8.15 -3.29 -0.32
C ILE A 26 -9.55 -2.87 -0.76
N THR A 27 -9.62 -1.95 -1.72
CA THR A 27 -10.88 -1.56 -2.34
C THR A 27 -11.04 -2.29 -3.65
N LEU A 28 -12.02 -3.20 -3.73
CA LEU A 28 -12.30 -3.95 -4.94
C LEU A 28 -13.00 -3.08 -5.99
N LEU A 29 -12.59 -3.21 -7.23
CA LEU A 29 -13.19 -2.53 -8.38
C LEU A 29 -14.23 -3.42 -9.05
N SER A 30 -15.37 -2.84 -9.45
CA SER A 30 -16.41 -3.60 -10.16
C SER A 30 -15.90 -4.17 -11.48
N GLY A 31 -16.19 -5.43 -11.76
CA GLY A 31 -15.88 -6.13 -13.01
C GLY A 31 -16.90 -5.83 -14.14
N THR A 32 -17.30 -4.57 -14.30
CA THR A 32 -18.28 -4.16 -15.30
C THR A 32 -17.68 -4.16 -16.69
N ILE A 33 -18.36 -4.80 -17.66
CA ILE A 33 -18.02 -4.78 -19.06
C ILE A 33 -18.21 -3.36 -19.59
N VAL A 34 -17.19 -2.80 -20.24
CA VAL A 34 -17.19 -1.44 -20.80
C VAL A 34 -17.29 -1.40 -22.32
N GLY A 35 -17.15 -2.56 -22.97
CA GLY A 35 -17.29 -2.70 -24.41
C GLY A 35 -17.04 -4.14 -24.86
N THR A 36 -17.23 -4.37 -26.14
CA THR A 36 -16.98 -5.67 -26.78
C THR A 36 -16.22 -5.49 -28.08
N VAL A 37 -15.43 -6.49 -28.44
CA VAL A 37 -14.78 -6.62 -29.77
C VAL A 37 -15.01 -8.02 -30.30
N ASN A 38 -14.80 -8.23 -31.59
CA ASN A 38 -14.94 -9.55 -32.22
C ASN A 38 -13.56 -10.12 -32.53
N SER A 39 -13.38 -11.42 -32.33
CA SER A 39 -12.20 -12.10 -32.85
C SER A 39 -12.19 -12.05 -34.39
N GLY A 40 -10.98 -12.02 -34.97
CA GLY A 40 -10.76 -11.94 -36.42
C GLY A 40 -10.83 -10.54 -37.01
N THR A 41 -11.16 -9.51 -36.21
CA THR A 41 -11.21 -8.11 -36.66
C THR A 41 -10.55 -7.18 -35.64
N SER A 42 -9.77 -6.22 -36.12
CA SER A 42 -9.25 -5.18 -35.23
C SER A 42 -10.39 -4.35 -34.65
N GLY A 43 -10.21 -3.96 -33.39
CA GLY A 43 -11.21 -3.18 -32.66
C GLY A 43 -10.61 -2.42 -31.49
N SER A 44 -11.38 -1.49 -30.92
CA SER A 44 -10.94 -0.75 -29.75
C SER A 44 -12.07 -0.50 -28.76
N VAL A 45 -11.71 -0.37 -27.48
CA VAL A 45 -12.62 0.01 -26.39
C VAL A 45 -12.00 1.19 -25.65
N SER A 46 -12.83 2.18 -25.30
CA SER A 46 -12.40 3.41 -24.63
C SER A 46 -13.27 3.69 -23.40
N LEU A 47 -12.67 4.31 -22.39
CA LEU A 47 -13.38 4.92 -21.26
C LEU A 47 -13.63 6.40 -21.51
N GLY A 48 -14.58 6.98 -20.80
CA GLY A 48 -14.92 8.40 -20.92
C GLY A 48 -13.79 9.37 -20.54
N ASN A 49 -12.77 8.90 -19.80
CA ASN A 49 -11.58 9.68 -19.44
C ASN A 49 -10.48 9.67 -20.52
N GLY A 50 -10.69 8.99 -21.66
CA GLY A 50 -9.72 8.89 -22.74
C GLY A 50 -8.78 7.69 -22.68
N SER A 51 -8.87 6.85 -21.64
CA SER A 51 -8.17 5.55 -21.64
C SER A 51 -8.71 4.68 -22.77
N LYS A 52 -7.81 3.98 -23.48
CA LYS A 52 -8.19 3.18 -24.64
C LYS A 52 -7.31 1.95 -24.77
N VAL A 53 -7.89 0.87 -25.25
CA VAL A 53 -7.18 -0.32 -25.71
C VAL A 53 -7.59 -0.63 -27.14
N THR A 54 -6.59 -0.95 -27.98
CA THR A 54 -6.79 -1.32 -29.40
C THR A 54 -6.22 -2.71 -29.62
N PHE A 55 -7.02 -3.58 -30.19
CA PHE A 55 -6.74 -4.99 -30.46
C PHE A 55 -6.57 -5.24 -31.95
N ASP A 56 -5.75 -6.21 -32.30
CA ASP A 56 -5.66 -6.74 -33.66
C ASP A 56 -6.75 -7.78 -34.00
N GLY A 57 -7.47 -8.27 -32.96
CA GLY A 57 -8.54 -9.25 -33.10
C GLY A 57 -8.11 -10.69 -32.81
N ASN A 58 -6.87 -10.93 -32.39
CA ASN A 58 -6.38 -12.27 -32.11
C ASN A 58 -6.37 -12.55 -30.60
N PHE A 59 -7.20 -13.51 -30.19
CA PHE A 59 -7.39 -13.88 -28.78
C PHE A 59 -7.19 -15.38 -28.56
N LYS A 60 -6.80 -15.75 -27.33
CA LYS A 60 -6.65 -17.15 -26.90
C LYS A 60 -7.25 -17.35 -25.50
N THR A 61 -7.60 -18.59 -25.21
CA THR A 61 -7.96 -19.02 -23.85
C THR A 61 -6.74 -19.04 -22.94
N GLU A 62 -6.93 -19.18 -21.62
CA GLU A 62 -5.84 -19.38 -20.66
C GLU A 62 -5.01 -20.66 -20.95
N THR A 63 -5.60 -21.64 -21.64
CA THR A 63 -4.91 -22.87 -22.08
C THR A 63 -4.16 -22.69 -23.41
N GLY A 64 -4.13 -21.48 -23.97
CA GLY A 64 -3.41 -21.15 -25.21
C GLY A 64 -4.16 -21.48 -26.50
N GLN A 65 -5.40 -21.97 -26.43
CA GLN A 65 -6.19 -22.27 -27.63
C GLN A 65 -6.77 -21.00 -28.26
N PRO A 66 -6.74 -20.84 -29.61
CA PRO A 66 -7.37 -19.73 -30.29
C PRO A 66 -8.84 -19.58 -29.88
N TYR A 67 -9.27 -18.35 -29.65
CA TYR A 67 -10.66 -18.04 -29.35
C TYR A 67 -11.36 -17.39 -30.53
N THR A 68 -12.60 -17.83 -30.82
CA THR A 68 -13.45 -17.26 -31.86
C THR A 68 -14.78 -16.82 -31.23
N GLY A 69 -15.21 -15.59 -31.54
CA GLY A 69 -16.46 -15.04 -31.05
C GLY A 69 -16.32 -13.65 -30.45
N VAL A 70 -17.36 -13.23 -29.74
CA VAL A 70 -17.41 -11.93 -29.04
C VAL A 70 -16.52 -11.97 -27.80
N VAL A 71 -15.70 -10.94 -27.64
CA VAL A 71 -14.82 -10.72 -26.48
C VAL A 71 -15.35 -9.51 -25.71
N SER A 72 -15.80 -9.74 -24.50
CA SER A 72 -16.17 -8.69 -23.54
C SER A 72 -14.93 -8.12 -22.88
N VAL A 73 -14.84 -6.79 -22.82
CA VAL A 73 -13.71 -6.06 -22.25
C VAL A 73 -14.15 -5.41 -20.94
N ILE A 74 -13.45 -5.74 -19.88
CA ILE A 74 -13.49 -5.05 -18.59
C ILE A 74 -12.24 -4.19 -18.52
N MET A 75 -12.40 -2.89 -18.27
CA MET A 75 -11.28 -1.97 -18.20
C MET A 75 -11.49 -0.98 -17.06
N LYS A 76 -10.45 -0.73 -16.29
CA LYS A 76 -10.41 0.28 -15.21
C LYS A 76 -9.14 1.09 -15.34
N HIS A 77 -9.27 2.38 -15.12
CA HIS A 77 -8.15 3.30 -15.00
C HIS A 77 -8.12 3.87 -13.58
N LEU A 78 -6.92 3.96 -13.01
CA LEU A 78 -6.67 4.61 -11.74
C LEU A 78 -5.84 5.87 -12.00
N ASP A 79 -6.44 7.02 -11.66
CA ASP A 79 -5.78 8.32 -11.74
C ASP A 79 -4.90 8.51 -10.50
N PRO A 80 -3.60 8.81 -10.66
CA PRO A 80 -2.71 9.08 -9.53
C PRO A 80 -3.13 10.27 -8.67
N SER A 81 -3.90 11.22 -9.21
CA SER A 81 -4.41 12.38 -8.46
C SER A 81 -5.58 12.04 -7.51
N ASP A 82 -6.22 10.87 -7.68
CA ASP A 82 -7.24 10.38 -6.76
C ASP A 82 -6.57 9.76 -5.51
N PRO A 83 -6.76 10.33 -4.31
CA PRO A 83 -6.16 9.81 -3.08
C PRO A 83 -6.52 8.35 -2.77
N SER A 84 -7.65 7.85 -3.29
CA SER A 84 -8.09 6.47 -3.11
C SER A 84 -7.39 5.47 -4.04
N THR A 85 -6.56 5.93 -4.97
CA THR A 85 -5.79 5.05 -5.88
C THR A 85 -4.93 4.07 -5.12
N VAL A 86 -4.31 4.49 -4.03
CA VAL A 86 -3.48 3.62 -3.18
C VAL A 86 -4.27 2.46 -2.56
N ASP A 87 -5.56 2.61 -2.31
CA ASP A 87 -6.41 1.54 -1.77
C ASP A 87 -6.95 0.59 -2.85
N LYS A 88 -6.93 1.02 -4.11
CA LYS A 88 -7.47 0.30 -5.28
C LYS A 88 -6.40 -0.43 -6.08
N MET A 89 -5.16 0.11 -6.09
CA MET A 89 -4.05 -0.49 -6.85
C MET A 89 -3.63 -1.84 -6.27
N PRO A 90 -3.11 -2.77 -7.07
CA PRO A 90 -2.55 -4.01 -6.56
C PRO A 90 -1.17 -3.80 -5.93
N GLY A 91 -0.86 -4.60 -4.91
CA GLY A 91 0.45 -4.59 -4.27
C GLY A 91 0.79 -3.27 -3.58
N MET A 92 1.99 -2.79 -3.83
CA MET A 92 2.56 -1.49 -3.45
C MET A 92 3.45 -1.00 -4.61
N LEU A 93 3.89 0.26 -4.60
CA LEU A 93 4.76 0.83 -5.64
C LEU A 93 6.23 0.36 -5.49
N LEU A 94 6.41 -0.94 -5.34
CA LEU A 94 7.70 -1.63 -5.33
C LEU A 94 7.82 -2.49 -6.59
N ALA A 95 8.94 -2.42 -7.25
CA ALA A 95 9.15 -3.05 -8.55
C ALA A 95 10.53 -3.67 -8.69
N ALA A 96 10.68 -4.54 -9.66
CA ALA A 96 11.96 -4.96 -10.20
C ALA A 96 12.05 -4.50 -11.66
N ASN A 97 13.13 -3.80 -12.00
CA ASN A 97 13.38 -3.40 -13.38
C ASN A 97 13.81 -4.61 -14.24
N SER A 98 14.01 -4.37 -15.53
CA SER A 98 14.42 -5.42 -16.48
C SER A 98 15.76 -6.10 -16.15
N SER A 99 16.60 -5.47 -15.32
CA SER A 99 17.84 -6.03 -14.78
C SER A 99 17.64 -6.77 -13.44
N GLY A 100 16.41 -6.82 -12.91
CA GLY A 100 16.09 -7.43 -11.60
C GLY A 100 16.40 -6.56 -10.40
N GLU A 101 16.74 -5.29 -10.58
CA GLU A 101 17.05 -4.37 -9.49
C GLU A 101 15.77 -3.80 -8.89
N GLU A 102 15.74 -3.70 -7.57
CA GLU A 102 14.61 -3.08 -6.86
C GLU A 102 14.48 -1.60 -7.18
N ARG A 103 13.23 -1.16 -7.36
CA ARG A 103 12.87 0.22 -7.67
C ARG A 103 11.65 0.63 -6.87
N VAL A 104 11.62 1.89 -6.47
CA VAL A 104 10.39 2.57 -6.04
C VAL A 104 9.81 3.30 -7.25
N LEU A 105 8.49 3.24 -7.38
CA LEU A 105 7.78 3.80 -8.52
C LEU A 105 7.02 5.07 -8.13
N GLU A 106 6.94 6.00 -9.08
CA GLU A 106 5.97 7.10 -9.09
C GLU A 106 5.05 6.93 -10.28
N THR A 107 3.76 6.73 -10.00
CA THR A 107 2.79 6.42 -11.03
C THR A 107 2.29 7.66 -11.77
N PHE A 108 2.17 7.54 -13.10
CA PHE A 108 1.51 8.48 -14.00
C PHE A 108 0.19 7.94 -14.53
N GLY A 109 -0.26 6.80 -14.05
CA GLY A 109 -1.53 6.17 -14.35
C GLY A 109 -1.44 4.66 -14.39
N MET A 110 -2.50 4.00 -13.91
CA MET A 110 -2.61 2.53 -13.94
C MET A 110 -3.86 2.12 -14.70
N MET A 111 -3.78 1.01 -15.38
CA MET A 111 -4.92 0.42 -16.09
C MET A 111 -4.98 -1.09 -15.87
N ASN A 112 -6.15 -1.57 -15.49
CA ASN A 112 -6.48 -3.00 -15.54
C ASN A 112 -7.30 -3.28 -16.78
N ILE A 113 -6.96 -4.36 -17.49
CA ILE A 113 -7.75 -4.86 -18.61
C ILE A 113 -7.95 -6.36 -18.39
N GLU A 114 -9.20 -6.80 -18.48
CA GLU A 114 -9.56 -8.21 -18.41
C GLU A 114 -10.49 -8.56 -19.57
N LEU A 115 -10.23 -9.67 -20.25
CA LEU A 115 -11.02 -10.16 -21.36
C LEU A 115 -11.85 -11.38 -20.96
N ARG A 116 -13.11 -11.41 -21.42
CA ARG A 116 -14.02 -12.52 -21.20
C ARG A 116 -14.66 -12.99 -22.50
N GLY A 117 -14.68 -14.28 -22.72
CA GLY A 117 -15.44 -14.88 -23.80
C GLY A 117 -16.93 -15.03 -23.48
N ALA A 118 -17.70 -15.55 -24.42
CA ALA A 118 -19.15 -15.68 -24.33
C ALA A 118 -19.63 -16.57 -23.14
N ALA A 119 -18.82 -17.55 -22.72
CA ALA A 119 -19.07 -18.35 -21.53
C ALA A 119 -18.42 -17.78 -20.25
N SER A 120 -18.08 -16.49 -20.25
CA SER A 120 -17.40 -15.79 -19.14
C SER A 120 -16.00 -16.30 -18.81
N GLN A 121 -15.41 -17.18 -19.62
CA GLN A 121 -14.04 -17.67 -19.46
C GLN A 121 -13.04 -16.53 -19.69
N LYS A 122 -11.94 -16.55 -18.95
CA LYS A 122 -10.84 -15.61 -19.17
C LYS A 122 -10.16 -15.84 -20.50
N LEU A 123 -9.83 -14.74 -21.17
CA LEU A 123 -9.10 -14.74 -22.42
C LEU A 123 -7.83 -13.90 -22.28
N GLN A 124 -6.87 -14.14 -23.17
CA GLN A 124 -5.63 -13.39 -23.30
C GLN A 124 -5.38 -12.98 -24.75
N LEU A 125 -4.42 -12.09 -24.95
CA LEU A 125 -3.92 -11.74 -26.27
C LEU A 125 -3.17 -12.92 -26.89
N SER A 126 -3.35 -13.16 -28.18
CA SER A 126 -2.47 -14.06 -28.94
C SER A 126 -1.24 -13.34 -29.47
N THR A 127 -1.32 -12.04 -29.63
CA THR A 127 -0.28 -11.14 -30.11
C THR A 127 -0.13 -9.98 -29.12
N THR A 128 -0.16 -8.75 -29.60
CA THR A 128 -0.05 -7.55 -28.75
C THR A 128 -1.28 -6.67 -28.87
N ALA A 129 -1.47 -5.77 -27.91
CA ALA A 129 -2.45 -4.71 -27.97
C ALA A 129 -1.79 -3.36 -27.69
N GLN A 130 -2.34 -2.28 -28.24
CA GLN A 130 -1.95 -0.92 -27.90
C GLN A 130 -2.82 -0.41 -26.76
N ILE A 131 -2.20 0.17 -25.75
CA ILE A 131 -2.89 0.87 -24.66
C ILE A 131 -2.58 2.36 -24.71
N GLU A 132 -3.59 3.17 -24.41
CA GLU A 132 -3.50 4.62 -24.28
C GLU A 132 -3.96 4.99 -22.87
N MET A 133 -3.10 5.63 -22.10
CA MET A 133 -3.31 5.96 -20.70
C MET A 133 -3.22 7.46 -20.47
N PRO A 134 -4.31 8.15 -20.10
CA PRO A 134 -4.29 9.58 -19.81
C PRO A 134 -3.34 9.91 -18.67
N ILE A 135 -2.63 11.02 -18.80
CA ILE A 135 -1.77 11.58 -17.75
C ILE A 135 -2.60 12.58 -16.95
N SER A 136 -2.54 12.51 -15.62
CA SER A 136 -3.21 13.49 -14.77
C SER A 136 -2.73 14.92 -15.10
N THR A 137 -3.64 15.88 -15.10
CA THR A 137 -3.32 17.28 -15.41
C THR A 137 -2.22 17.85 -14.51
N SER A 138 -2.19 17.44 -13.24
CA SER A 138 -1.17 17.84 -12.27
C SER A 138 0.23 17.31 -12.59
N GLN A 139 0.34 16.23 -13.36
CA GLN A 139 1.60 15.57 -13.71
C GLN A 139 2.07 15.87 -15.14
N LEU A 140 1.26 16.53 -15.98
CA LEU A 140 1.59 16.76 -17.39
C LEU A 140 2.93 17.47 -17.60
N ALA A 141 3.27 18.41 -16.73
CA ALA A 141 4.50 19.19 -16.85
C ALA A 141 5.75 18.38 -16.50
N SER A 142 5.63 17.42 -15.57
CA SER A 142 6.73 16.54 -15.12
C SER A 142 6.79 15.21 -15.87
N ALA A 143 5.76 14.89 -16.67
CA ALA A 143 5.66 13.62 -17.38
C ALA A 143 6.76 13.46 -18.43
N PRO A 144 7.66 12.44 -18.31
CA PRO A 144 8.75 12.22 -19.25
C PRO A 144 8.24 11.85 -20.65
N ALA A 145 9.06 12.13 -21.68
CA ALA A 145 8.72 11.81 -23.07
C ALA A 145 8.55 10.30 -23.31
N THR A 146 9.32 9.48 -22.58
CA THR A 146 9.21 8.01 -22.59
C THR A 146 9.23 7.54 -21.14
N ILE A 147 8.41 6.54 -20.84
CA ILE A 147 8.26 6.00 -19.49
C ILE A 147 8.21 4.46 -19.57
N PRO A 148 8.84 3.74 -18.63
CA PRO A 148 8.68 2.30 -18.55
C PRO A 148 7.23 1.89 -18.33
N LEU A 149 6.85 0.76 -18.91
CA LEU A 149 5.62 0.05 -18.61
C LEU A 149 5.92 -1.04 -17.59
N TRP A 150 5.02 -1.18 -16.64
CA TRP A 150 5.12 -2.16 -15.57
C TRP A 150 3.86 -3.01 -15.52
N HIS A 151 4.01 -4.32 -15.51
CA HIS A 151 2.89 -5.20 -15.20
C HIS A 151 2.98 -5.72 -13.76
N PHE A 152 1.84 -5.92 -13.12
CA PHE A 152 1.80 -6.48 -11.78
C PHE A 152 1.88 -8.01 -11.83
N ASP A 153 2.94 -8.57 -11.25
CA ASP A 153 3.08 -10.00 -11.05
C ASP A 153 2.26 -10.43 -9.83
N GLU A 154 1.11 -11.03 -10.05
CA GLU A 154 0.20 -11.44 -8.97
C GLU A 154 0.75 -12.57 -8.09
N THR A 155 1.74 -13.33 -8.57
CA THR A 155 2.37 -14.41 -7.83
C THR A 155 3.41 -13.87 -6.87
N LEU A 156 4.24 -12.97 -7.35
CA LEU A 156 5.36 -12.38 -6.59
C LEU A 156 4.91 -11.16 -5.77
N GLY A 157 3.82 -10.48 -6.18
CA GLY A 157 3.24 -9.37 -5.44
C GLY A 157 3.97 -8.03 -5.64
N TYR A 158 4.71 -7.87 -6.74
CA TYR A 158 5.36 -6.60 -7.12
C TYR A 158 5.28 -6.34 -8.63
N TRP A 159 5.64 -5.13 -9.05
CA TRP A 159 5.63 -4.71 -10.44
C TRP A 159 6.90 -5.13 -11.16
N LYS A 160 6.77 -5.57 -12.41
CA LYS A 160 7.87 -5.97 -13.29
C LYS A 160 7.89 -5.09 -14.52
N GLU A 161 9.07 -4.59 -14.87
CA GLU A 161 9.26 -3.79 -16.09
C GLU A 161 9.10 -4.65 -17.34
N GLU A 162 8.21 -4.25 -18.24
CA GLU A 162 8.00 -4.88 -19.53
C GLU A 162 7.64 -3.84 -20.59
N GLY A 163 8.65 -3.37 -21.32
CA GLY A 163 8.47 -2.40 -22.39
C GLY A 163 8.42 -0.95 -21.92
N ALA A 164 7.93 -0.08 -22.80
CA ALA A 164 7.84 1.35 -22.54
C ALA A 164 6.66 1.97 -23.29
N ALA A 165 6.20 3.12 -22.77
CA ALA A 165 5.19 3.97 -23.42
C ALA A 165 5.80 5.32 -23.78
N THR A 166 5.30 5.93 -24.86
CA THR A 166 5.71 7.25 -25.32
C THR A 166 4.59 8.26 -25.06
N LYS A 167 4.97 9.44 -24.57
CA LYS A 167 4.04 10.55 -24.37
C LYS A 167 3.56 11.11 -25.70
N GLN A 168 2.26 11.11 -25.92
CA GLN A 168 1.59 11.70 -27.08
C GLN A 168 0.51 12.67 -26.58
N GLY A 169 0.86 13.94 -26.60
CA GLY A 169 -0.01 14.98 -26.04
C GLY A 169 -0.20 14.79 -24.52
N THR A 170 -1.44 14.50 -24.13
CA THR A 170 -1.84 14.34 -22.72
C THR A 170 -1.93 12.89 -22.26
N LYS A 171 -1.37 11.95 -23.00
CA LYS A 171 -1.45 10.50 -22.69
C LYS A 171 -0.16 9.79 -23.01
N TYR A 172 0.05 8.65 -22.37
CA TYR A 172 1.03 7.66 -22.74
C TYR A 172 0.41 6.62 -23.67
N VAL A 173 1.19 6.22 -24.69
CA VAL A 173 0.81 5.19 -25.66
C VAL A 173 1.90 4.12 -25.65
N GLY A 174 1.50 2.88 -25.43
CA GLY A 174 2.42 1.74 -25.37
C GLY A 174 1.80 0.46 -25.89
N THR A 175 2.64 -0.55 -26.09
CA THR A 175 2.22 -1.88 -26.57
C THR A 175 2.44 -2.89 -25.46
N VAL A 176 1.46 -3.75 -25.23
CA VAL A 176 1.47 -4.80 -24.21
C VAL A 176 1.27 -6.18 -24.83
N SER A 177 1.90 -7.21 -24.25
CA SER A 177 1.88 -8.59 -24.78
C SER A 177 0.83 -9.47 -24.11
N HIS A 178 0.30 -9.05 -22.97
CA HIS A 178 -0.73 -9.76 -22.19
C HIS A 178 -1.57 -8.75 -21.39
N PHE A 179 -2.65 -9.21 -20.79
CA PHE A 179 -3.46 -8.38 -19.90
C PHE A 179 -3.34 -8.80 -18.44
N SER A 180 -3.11 -7.79 -17.64
CA SER A 180 -3.09 -7.75 -16.19
C SER A 180 -3.32 -6.30 -15.74
N TRP A 181 -2.79 -5.92 -14.59
CA TRP A 181 -2.56 -4.52 -14.27
C TRP A 181 -1.33 -4.01 -15.00
N TRP A 182 -1.47 -2.87 -15.65
CA TRP A 182 -0.39 -2.12 -16.31
C TRP A 182 -0.24 -0.75 -15.69
N ASN A 183 0.99 -0.30 -15.52
CA ASN A 183 1.32 0.97 -14.91
C ASN A 183 2.34 1.72 -15.78
N CYS A 184 2.16 3.03 -15.93
CA CYS A 184 3.14 3.95 -16.51
C CYS A 184 3.85 4.65 -15.36
N ASP A 185 5.04 4.20 -14.97
CA ASP A 185 5.72 4.71 -13.79
C ASP A 185 7.15 5.13 -14.08
N ALA A 186 7.52 6.28 -13.51
CA ALA A 186 8.93 6.64 -13.34
C ALA A 186 9.54 5.78 -12.22
N GLN A 187 10.74 5.27 -12.46
CA GLN A 187 11.47 4.44 -11.50
C GLN A 187 12.61 5.22 -10.84
N PHE A 188 12.87 4.90 -9.58
CA PHE A 188 13.94 5.50 -8.81
C PHE A 188 14.80 4.42 -8.17
N PRO A 189 16.14 4.55 -8.20
CA PRO A 189 17.02 3.70 -7.41
C PRO A 189 16.67 3.88 -5.94
N THR A 190 16.78 2.81 -5.18
CA THR A 190 16.41 2.78 -3.76
C THR A 190 17.62 2.63 -2.87
N ILE A 191 17.48 3.14 -1.65
CA ILE A 191 18.31 2.81 -0.50
C ILE A 191 17.43 2.37 0.65
N ARG A 192 18.00 1.59 1.57
CA ARG A 192 17.36 1.28 2.84
C ARG A 192 17.65 2.39 3.84
N LEU A 193 16.60 3.07 4.29
CA LEU A 193 16.69 4.10 5.32
C LEU A 193 16.14 3.56 6.64
N CYS A 194 16.92 3.70 7.72
CA CYS A 194 16.50 3.37 9.08
C CYS A 194 16.53 4.63 9.96
N VAL A 195 15.58 4.75 10.87
CA VAL A 195 15.58 5.76 11.93
C VAL A 195 15.08 5.15 13.24
N THR A 196 15.67 5.59 14.35
CA THR A 196 15.19 5.25 15.70
C THR A 196 14.57 6.50 16.32
N VAL A 197 13.31 6.39 16.75
CA VAL A 197 12.58 7.47 17.43
C VAL A 197 12.67 7.25 18.93
N VAL A 198 13.11 8.29 19.66
CA VAL A 198 13.26 8.25 21.11
C VAL A 198 12.59 9.47 21.76
N ASN A 199 12.26 9.37 23.04
CA ASN A 199 11.82 10.54 23.81
C ASN A 199 13.04 11.37 24.27
N SER A 200 12.79 12.48 25.00
CA SER A 200 13.82 13.38 25.54
C SER A 200 14.81 12.71 26.52
N ASN A 201 14.43 11.57 27.09
CA ASN A 201 15.29 10.80 28.01
C ASN A 201 16.07 9.68 27.27
N GLY A 202 15.98 9.62 25.93
CA GLY A 202 16.62 8.59 25.12
C GLY A 202 15.90 7.24 25.12
N VAL A 203 14.69 7.15 25.67
CA VAL A 203 13.90 5.91 25.69
C VAL A 203 13.26 5.68 24.32
N PRO A 204 13.43 4.49 23.71
CA PRO A 204 12.81 4.15 22.44
C PRO A 204 11.28 4.23 22.46
N LEU A 205 10.69 4.77 21.39
CA LEU A 205 9.25 4.91 21.24
C LEU A 205 8.73 3.90 20.22
N ALA A 206 8.01 2.89 20.69
CA ALA A 206 7.38 1.88 19.84
C ALA A 206 6.04 2.37 19.25
N ASN A 207 5.63 1.75 18.13
CA ASN A 207 4.35 2.02 17.43
C ASN A 207 4.17 3.48 16.97
N VAL A 208 5.26 4.21 16.82
CA VAL A 208 5.25 5.57 16.28
C VAL A 208 5.19 5.51 14.77
N LYS A 209 4.23 6.22 14.18
CA LYS A 209 4.09 6.34 12.74
C LYS A 209 5.12 7.33 12.22
N VAL A 210 5.99 6.87 11.31
CA VAL A 210 6.96 7.68 10.58
C VAL A 210 6.61 7.66 9.11
N GLY A 211 6.47 8.83 8.51
CA GLY A 211 6.16 9.00 7.09
C GLY A 211 7.33 9.60 6.33
N ILE A 212 7.56 9.13 5.11
CA ILE A 212 8.51 9.70 4.16
C ILE A 212 7.75 10.22 2.96
N ARG A 213 8.05 11.45 2.55
CA ARG A 213 7.43 12.12 1.41
C ARG A 213 8.48 12.73 0.51
N ARG A 214 8.29 12.61 -0.81
CA ARG A 214 9.07 13.32 -1.84
C ARG A 214 8.54 14.75 -1.98
N ALA A 215 9.39 15.66 -2.42
CA ALA A 215 8.96 17.04 -2.72
C ALA A 215 8.03 17.09 -3.95
N SER A 216 8.19 16.14 -4.89
CA SER A 216 7.47 16.08 -6.16
C SER A 216 6.03 15.57 -6.03
N ASN A 217 5.65 14.93 -4.90
CA ASN A 217 4.32 14.38 -4.74
C ASN A 217 3.76 14.59 -3.32
N SER A 218 2.44 14.43 -3.18
CA SER A 218 1.74 14.58 -1.91
C SER A 218 1.64 13.28 -1.10
N TYR A 219 2.06 12.14 -1.68
CA TYR A 219 1.95 10.84 -1.00
C TYR A 219 3.02 10.69 0.06
N THR A 220 2.60 10.16 1.20
CA THR A 220 3.47 9.80 2.30
C THR A 220 3.47 8.29 2.45
N VAL A 221 4.64 7.66 2.28
CA VAL A 221 4.83 6.25 2.62
C VAL A 221 5.10 6.16 4.11
N ASN A 222 4.40 5.28 4.81
CA ASN A 222 4.45 5.23 6.27
C ASN A 222 4.98 3.87 6.74
N GLY A 223 5.74 3.90 7.84
CA GLY A 223 6.11 2.74 8.64
C GLY A 223 5.86 3.01 10.12
N PHE A 224 5.90 1.96 10.94
CA PHE A 224 5.75 2.06 12.39
C PHE A 224 7.02 1.55 13.07
N THR A 225 7.43 2.23 14.12
CA THR A 225 8.58 1.80 14.93
C THR A 225 8.27 0.49 15.68
N ASN A 226 9.26 -0.37 15.76
CA ASN A 226 9.22 -1.59 16.56
C ASN A 226 9.43 -1.31 18.06
N SER A 227 9.54 -2.35 18.90
CA SER A 227 9.78 -2.23 20.35
C SER A 227 11.09 -1.51 20.70
N GLN A 228 12.05 -1.44 19.77
CA GLN A 228 13.31 -0.73 19.92
C GLN A 228 13.26 0.70 19.38
N GLY A 229 12.05 1.19 19.04
CA GLY A 229 11.86 2.51 18.46
C GLY A 229 12.32 2.66 17.02
N GLN A 230 12.75 1.58 16.36
CA GLN A 230 13.32 1.63 15.01
C GLN A 230 12.27 1.32 13.93
N VAL A 231 12.35 2.05 12.83
CA VAL A 231 11.66 1.76 11.58
C VAL A 231 12.64 1.85 10.42
N CYS A 232 12.53 0.92 9.48
CA CYS A 232 13.32 0.89 8.25
C CYS A 232 12.40 0.70 7.05
N GLY A 233 12.79 1.27 5.89
CA GLY A 233 12.06 1.09 4.65
C GLY A 233 12.91 1.47 3.44
N LEU A 234 12.47 1.07 2.24
CA LEU A 234 13.06 1.52 0.99
C LEU A 234 12.57 2.93 0.66
N VAL A 235 13.50 3.81 0.31
CA VAL A 235 13.21 5.19 -0.11
C VAL A 235 14.02 5.52 -1.36
N PRO A 236 13.61 6.53 -2.16
CA PRO A 236 14.40 6.97 -3.31
C PRO A 236 15.80 7.41 -2.91
N ALA A 237 16.80 6.93 -3.65
CA ALA A 237 18.19 7.39 -3.52
C ALA A 237 18.41 8.75 -4.18
N ASN A 238 19.44 9.48 -3.73
CA ASN A 238 19.92 10.72 -4.34
C ASN A 238 18.87 11.86 -4.40
N GLU A 239 17.87 11.81 -3.53
CA GLU A 239 16.79 12.79 -3.46
C GLU A 239 16.63 13.33 -2.03
N THR A 240 16.32 14.63 -1.94
CA THR A 240 15.92 15.23 -0.66
C THR A 240 14.48 14.84 -0.34
N LEU A 241 14.27 14.29 0.84
CA LEU A 241 13.00 13.78 1.31
C LEU A 241 12.52 14.56 2.53
N THR A 242 11.22 14.52 2.79
CA THR A 242 10.64 15.02 4.03
C THR A 242 10.25 13.85 4.91
N MET A 243 10.82 13.76 6.09
CA MET A 243 10.42 12.80 7.13
C MET A 243 9.44 13.49 8.08
N VAL A 244 8.33 12.82 8.36
CA VAL A 244 7.28 13.30 9.26
C VAL A 244 7.02 12.24 10.32
N VAL A 245 7.01 12.63 11.58
CA VAL A 245 6.58 11.77 12.70
C VAL A 245 5.19 12.19 13.13
N PHE A 246 4.32 11.22 13.35
CA PHE A 246 2.93 11.46 13.73
C PHE A 246 2.66 10.92 15.13
N ASP A 247 1.76 11.60 15.84
CA ASP A 247 1.12 11.06 17.05
C ASP A 247 0.08 9.98 16.70
N SER A 248 -0.53 9.41 17.72
CA SER A 248 -1.55 8.35 17.56
C SER A 248 -2.86 8.85 16.95
N CYS A 249 -3.10 10.14 16.93
CA CYS A 249 -4.24 10.76 16.26
C CYS A 249 -3.96 11.16 14.80
N GLY A 250 -2.72 11.04 14.36
CA GLY A 250 -2.30 11.38 13.01
C GLY A 250 -1.84 12.83 12.83
N ASN A 251 -1.63 13.58 13.91
CA ASN A 251 -1.07 14.92 13.83
C ASN A 251 0.45 14.83 13.65
N ALA A 252 1.01 15.68 12.80
CA ALA A 252 2.45 15.79 12.62
C ALA A 252 3.09 16.43 13.86
N VAL A 253 4.00 15.74 14.52
CA VAL A 253 4.70 16.19 15.74
C VAL A 253 6.15 16.57 15.46
N SER A 254 6.70 16.09 14.35
CA SER A 254 8.03 16.48 13.85
C SER A 254 8.02 16.41 12.34
N THR A 255 8.66 17.38 11.69
CA THR A 255 8.86 17.39 10.25
C THR A 255 10.28 17.84 9.96
N THR A 256 11.04 17.04 9.24
CA THR A 256 12.47 17.27 8.98
C THR A 256 12.81 16.93 7.54
N SER A 257 13.60 17.79 6.90
CA SER A 257 14.23 17.48 5.61
C SER A 257 15.43 16.57 5.83
N ILE A 258 15.52 15.50 5.04
CA ILE A 258 16.57 14.48 5.14
C ILE A 258 17.17 14.18 3.76
N GLY A 259 18.39 13.66 3.72
CA GLY A 259 19.10 13.33 2.48
C GLY A 259 19.76 14.52 1.79
N PRO A 260 20.16 14.38 0.50
CA PRO A 260 20.06 13.16 -0.29
C PRO A 260 21.00 12.03 0.21
N PHE A 261 20.59 10.78 0.05
CA PHE A 261 21.40 9.62 0.40
C PHE A 261 21.71 8.79 -0.85
N SER A 262 22.95 8.36 -1.01
CA SER A 262 23.38 7.54 -2.15
C SER A 262 23.55 6.04 -1.81
N ALA A 263 23.47 5.67 -0.54
CA ALA A 263 23.61 4.31 -0.03
C ALA A 263 22.72 4.10 1.19
N ASP A 264 22.55 2.83 1.59
CA ASP A 264 21.85 2.44 2.79
C ASP A 264 22.33 3.25 4.00
N THR A 265 21.38 3.83 4.72
CA THR A 265 21.68 4.83 5.76
C THR A 265 20.85 4.57 7.01
N THR A 266 21.51 4.64 8.16
CA THR A 266 20.84 4.73 9.46
C THR A 266 21.00 6.15 9.99
N LEU A 267 19.90 6.83 10.21
CA LEU A 267 19.90 8.19 10.75
C LEU A 267 20.25 8.17 12.25
N PRO A 268 20.81 9.26 12.79
CA PRO A 268 20.87 9.46 14.22
C PRO A 268 19.49 9.35 14.87
N ASN A 269 19.46 9.06 16.16
CA ASN A 269 18.20 8.99 16.90
C ASN A 269 17.42 10.28 16.74
N LEU A 270 16.16 10.16 16.33
CA LEU A 270 15.23 11.28 16.27
C LEU A 270 14.59 11.46 17.65
N VAL A 271 14.94 12.54 18.30
CA VAL A 271 14.41 12.87 19.63
C VAL A 271 13.09 13.63 19.48
N ILE A 272 12.03 13.12 20.05
CA ILE A 272 10.74 13.81 20.19
C ILE A 272 10.72 14.50 21.54
N SER A 273 10.97 15.80 21.53
CA SER A 273 11.11 16.65 22.73
C SER A 273 9.90 17.56 23.01
N ASN A 274 8.80 17.38 22.25
CA ASN A 274 7.61 18.20 22.45
C ASN A 274 6.94 17.84 23.78
N THR A 275 6.91 18.78 24.72
CA THR A 275 6.34 18.62 26.07
C THR A 275 4.81 18.41 26.06
N SER A 276 4.14 18.75 24.96
CA SER A 276 2.71 18.45 24.78
C SER A 276 2.44 17.02 24.30
N ILE A 277 3.49 16.29 23.90
CA ILE A 277 3.38 14.89 23.47
C ILE A 277 3.99 14.01 24.54
N GLN A 278 3.13 13.21 25.17
CA GLN A 278 3.58 12.28 26.21
C GLN A 278 3.57 10.86 25.65
N SER A 279 4.62 10.12 25.94
CA SER A 279 4.61 8.67 25.80
C SER A 279 3.90 8.07 27.01
N THR A 280 3.02 7.12 26.78
CA THR A 280 2.39 6.35 27.84
C THR A 280 2.59 4.86 27.63
N LEU A 281 2.68 4.12 28.73
CA LEU A 281 2.69 2.67 28.78
C LEU A 281 1.33 2.21 29.30
N VAL A 282 0.57 1.47 28.49
CA VAL A 282 -0.63 0.75 28.93
C VAL A 282 -0.25 -0.71 29.11
N GLN A 283 -0.46 -1.26 30.27
CA GLN A 283 -0.14 -2.66 30.58
C GLN A 283 -1.27 -3.31 31.39
N GLY A 284 -1.34 -4.63 31.33
CA GLY A 284 -2.36 -5.36 32.05
C GLY A 284 -2.24 -6.87 31.85
N ASN A 285 -3.25 -7.58 32.39
CA ASN A 285 -3.34 -9.02 32.24
C ASN A 285 -4.66 -9.41 31.55
N LEU A 286 -4.56 -10.30 30.56
CA LEU A 286 -5.71 -10.96 29.95
C LEU A 286 -5.92 -12.31 30.65
N LEU A 287 -7.10 -12.45 31.27
CA LEU A 287 -7.48 -13.65 32.01
C LEU A 287 -8.60 -14.38 31.29
N LYS A 288 -8.63 -15.70 31.45
CA LYS A 288 -9.76 -16.55 31.09
C LYS A 288 -10.92 -16.35 32.07
N CYS A 289 -12.10 -16.87 31.74
CA CYS A 289 -13.27 -16.79 32.61
C CYS A 289 -13.10 -17.50 33.96
N ASP A 290 -12.18 -18.43 34.07
CA ASP A 290 -11.84 -19.15 35.31
C ASP A 290 -10.76 -18.40 36.15
N GLY A 291 -10.34 -17.22 35.72
CA GLY A 291 -9.32 -16.40 36.38
C GLY A 291 -7.88 -16.80 36.07
N THR A 292 -7.64 -17.82 35.25
CA THR A 292 -6.27 -18.21 34.87
C THR A 292 -5.78 -17.33 33.69
N ASN A 293 -4.46 -17.25 33.53
CA ASN A 293 -3.84 -16.46 32.49
C ASN A 293 -4.12 -17.04 31.08
N VAL A 294 -4.40 -16.16 30.11
CA VAL A 294 -4.33 -16.52 28.69
C VAL A 294 -2.86 -16.66 28.31
N THR A 295 -2.50 -17.82 27.75
CA THR A 295 -1.12 -18.14 27.35
C THR A 295 -0.86 -17.96 25.86
N ASN A 296 -1.91 -18.03 25.05
CA ASN A 296 -1.84 -17.92 23.58
C ASN A 296 -2.95 -17.01 23.09
N GLY A 297 -2.64 -15.74 22.91
CA GLY A 297 -3.64 -14.76 22.52
C GLY A 297 -3.02 -13.39 22.26
N TYR A 298 -3.88 -12.42 22.11
CA TYR A 298 -3.49 -11.01 21.96
C TYR A 298 -4.53 -10.07 22.55
N VAL A 299 -4.10 -8.84 22.79
CA VAL A 299 -4.96 -7.73 23.12
C VAL A 299 -4.89 -6.71 21.99
N LEU A 300 -6.05 -6.26 21.52
CA LEU A 300 -6.21 -5.19 20.57
C LEU A 300 -6.56 -3.91 21.32
N MET A 301 -5.80 -2.85 21.12
CA MET A 301 -6.09 -1.52 21.62
C MET A 301 -6.45 -0.59 20.47
N ARG A 302 -7.54 0.16 20.65
CA ARG A 302 -7.95 1.22 19.74
C ARG A 302 -7.82 2.57 20.45
N TYR A 303 -6.94 3.42 19.90
CA TYR A 303 -6.70 4.76 20.41
C TYR A 303 -6.46 5.74 19.26
N GLY A 304 -7.20 6.84 19.23
CA GLY A 304 -7.17 7.79 18.11
C GLY A 304 -7.43 7.09 16.78
N ASN A 305 -6.54 7.30 15.83
CA ASN A 305 -6.60 6.68 14.49
C ASN A 305 -5.83 5.36 14.38
N GLN A 306 -5.34 4.82 15.50
CA GLN A 306 -4.53 3.62 15.51
C GLN A 306 -5.25 2.41 16.12
N ASN A 307 -4.93 1.25 15.56
CA ASN A 307 -5.21 -0.05 16.15
C ASN A 307 -3.86 -0.69 16.48
N LEU A 308 -3.60 -0.91 17.74
CA LEU A 308 -2.36 -1.52 18.22
C LEU A 308 -2.66 -2.93 18.72
N MET A 309 -1.74 -3.86 18.49
CA MET A 309 -1.85 -5.23 18.97
C MET A 309 -0.64 -5.58 19.83
N SER A 310 -0.91 -6.19 20.97
CA SER A 310 0.11 -6.79 21.84
C SER A 310 -0.17 -8.28 22.00
N THR A 311 0.82 -9.12 21.71
CA THR A 311 0.73 -10.54 22.04
C THR A 311 0.73 -10.71 23.55
N VAL A 312 0.00 -11.71 24.03
CA VAL A 312 -0.08 -12.03 25.47
C VAL A 312 1.00 -13.06 25.81
N THR A 313 1.78 -12.76 26.83
CA THR A 313 2.77 -13.70 27.38
C THR A 313 2.40 -14.00 28.82
N ASN A 314 1.91 -15.21 29.07
CA ASN A 314 1.42 -15.65 30.39
C ASN A 314 0.44 -14.64 31.02
N GLY A 315 -0.55 -14.21 30.23
CA GLY A 315 -1.54 -13.21 30.60
C GLY A 315 -1.10 -11.77 30.37
N ALA A 316 0.16 -11.45 30.47
CA ALA A 316 0.65 -10.06 30.42
C ALA A 316 0.67 -9.50 28.99
N PHE A 317 0.26 -8.24 28.87
CA PHE A 317 0.37 -7.44 27.65
C PHE A 317 0.82 -6.02 27.96
N SER A 318 1.39 -5.34 26.96
CA SER A 318 1.75 -3.92 27.08
C SER A 318 1.71 -3.20 25.74
N PHE A 319 1.40 -1.90 25.79
CA PHE A 319 1.46 -0.97 24.65
C PHE A 319 2.22 0.28 25.06
N THR A 320 3.20 0.67 24.26
CA THR A 320 3.82 2.00 24.37
C THR A 320 3.37 2.83 23.16
N MET A 321 2.93 4.04 23.39
CA MET A 321 2.44 4.92 22.33
C MET A 321 2.64 6.40 22.64
N LEU A 322 2.55 7.24 21.61
CA LEU A 322 2.46 8.69 21.76
C LEU A 322 1.01 9.12 21.95
N VAL A 323 0.74 9.87 23.00
CA VAL A 323 -0.59 10.43 23.30
C VAL A 323 -0.88 11.61 22.38
N CYS A 324 -2.10 11.72 21.86
CA CYS A 324 -2.51 12.78 20.94
C CYS A 324 -2.64 14.14 21.62
N SER A 325 -3.19 14.17 22.83
CA SER A 325 -3.38 15.37 23.64
C SER A 325 -3.62 14.98 25.10
N ALA A 326 -3.42 15.92 26.01
CA ALA A 326 -3.69 15.69 27.43
C ALA A 326 -5.20 15.45 27.75
N THR A 327 -6.09 15.77 26.82
CA THR A 327 -7.54 15.63 26.99
C THR A 327 -8.13 14.39 26.35
N ASP A 328 -7.40 13.77 25.39
CA ASP A 328 -7.86 12.54 24.73
C ASP A 328 -7.17 11.33 25.37
N THR A 329 -7.75 10.89 26.48
CA THR A 329 -7.20 9.79 27.30
C THR A 329 -7.99 8.49 27.15
N ALA A 330 -9.11 8.50 26.38
CA ALA A 330 -9.96 7.33 26.23
C ALA A 330 -9.40 6.35 25.20
N PHE A 331 -9.34 5.08 25.56
CA PHE A 331 -8.99 3.99 24.67
C PHE A 331 -9.87 2.77 24.92
N ARG A 332 -9.85 1.83 23.98
CA ARG A 332 -10.67 0.61 24.04
C ARG A 332 -9.77 -0.61 23.89
N LEU A 333 -9.99 -1.62 24.72
CA LEU A 333 -9.31 -2.91 24.67
C LEU A 333 -10.28 -4.03 24.30
N GLU A 334 -9.80 -4.98 23.51
CA GLU A 334 -10.45 -6.26 23.21
C GLU A 334 -9.38 -7.36 23.34
N GLY A 335 -9.66 -8.39 24.13
CA GLY A 335 -8.76 -9.54 24.31
C GLY A 335 -9.22 -10.75 23.49
N PHE A 336 -8.29 -11.52 23.00
CA PHE A 336 -8.51 -12.73 22.20
C PHE A 336 -7.68 -13.88 22.74
N ASP A 337 -8.32 -15.00 23.01
CA ASP A 337 -7.72 -16.27 23.43
C ASP A 337 -7.85 -17.24 22.25
N TYR A 338 -6.72 -17.62 21.66
CA TYR A 338 -6.69 -18.55 20.54
C TYR A 338 -6.99 -20.00 20.93
N ASP A 339 -6.58 -20.42 22.13
CA ASP A 339 -6.72 -21.81 22.54
C ASP A 339 -8.18 -22.18 22.83
N ASN A 340 -8.96 -21.20 23.32
CA ASN A 340 -10.36 -21.39 23.63
C ASN A 340 -11.31 -20.74 22.62
N LEU A 341 -10.79 -20.08 21.57
CA LEU A 341 -11.52 -19.31 20.57
C LEU A 341 -12.51 -18.31 21.20
N GLN A 342 -12.06 -17.62 22.25
CA GLN A 342 -12.86 -16.68 23.02
C GLN A 342 -12.36 -15.25 22.82
N THR A 343 -13.29 -14.31 22.94
CA THR A 343 -13.01 -12.86 22.89
C THR A 343 -13.67 -12.16 24.06
N THR A 344 -13.06 -11.11 24.58
CA THR A 344 -13.75 -10.22 25.50
C THR A 344 -14.73 -9.33 24.77
N ASN A 345 -15.75 -8.83 25.48
CA ASN A 345 -16.42 -7.63 25.01
C ASN A 345 -15.43 -6.46 25.01
N PRO A 346 -15.59 -5.49 24.10
CA PRO A 346 -14.77 -4.30 24.11
C PRO A 346 -14.97 -3.48 25.39
N ILE A 347 -13.87 -3.13 26.07
CA ILE A 347 -13.90 -2.39 27.33
C ILE A 347 -13.22 -1.04 27.11
N ASN A 348 -13.88 0.03 27.53
CA ASN A 348 -13.34 1.38 27.46
C ASN A 348 -12.57 1.70 28.75
N PHE A 349 -11.41 2.30 28.59
CA PHE A 349 -10.54 2.77 29.65
C PHE A 349 -10.13 4.22 29.42
N THR A 350 -9.61 4.83 30.44
CA THR A 350 -8.87 6.08 30.35
C THR A 350 -7.49 5.86 30.93
N PHE A 351 -6.46 6.47 30.36
CA PHE A 351 -5.12 6.36 30.91
C PHE A 351 -4.69 7.62 31.65
N THR A 352 -3.81 7.39 32.60
CA THR A 352 -3.05 8.43 33.28
C THR A 352 -1.59 8.31 32.83
N THR A 353 -1.03 9.39 32.31
CA THR A 353 0.37 9.39 31.93
C THR A 353 1.29 9.45 33.15
N PRO A 354 2.47 8.79 33.11
CA PRO A 354 3.02 8.02 32.00
C PRO A 354 2.60 6.54 31.96
N ILE A 355 1.99 6.00 33.00
CA ILE A 355 1.68 4.55 33.13
C ILE A 355 0.21 4.34 33.44
N THR A 356 -0.42 3.38 32.75
CA THR A 356 -1.76 2.89 33.01
C THR A 356 -1.74 1.37 33.15
N ASN A 357 -2.23 0.85 34.26
CA ASN A 357 -2.34 -0.58 34.55
C ASN A 357 -3.79 -1.04 34.44
#